data_bd568c425993de202a7df3d0e6e94278
#
_entry.id   bd568c425993de202a7df3d0e6e94278
#
_cell.length_a   1.000
_cell.length_b   1.000
_cell.length_c   1.000
_cell.angle_alpha   90.00
_cell.angle_beta   90.00
_cell.angle_gamma   90.00
#
_symmetry.space_group_name_H-M   'P 1'
#
loop_
_entity.id
_entity.type
_entity.pdbx_description
1 polymer ?
#
loop_
_entity_poly.entity_id
_entity_poly.type
_entity_poly.pdbx_seq_one_letter_code
_entity_poly.pdbx_strand_id
1 'polypeptide(L)'
;MSRVEITDNSDQFREALEQAKARALEIIGGKIERYAKALCPTGTEESTGIKGYRGGTLKNSITHRVDGDIVMAGSNIKYAPYVELGTGPHYTPPPEWMQNTAERGHGKGHGFVHPRPYLRPAVIDHTDEYKNVINRELKNA
;
A
#
# COMPACT_ATOMS: atom_id res chain seq x y z
N MET A 1 -30.12 47.81 -21.74
CA MET A 1 -30.22 46.36 -21.95
C MET A 1 -29.33 45.63 -20.96
N SER A 2 -29.88 44.68 -20.28
CA SER A 2 -29.09 43.80 -19.41
C SER A 2 -28.40 42.74 -20.28
N ARG A 3 -27.13 42.51 -20.00
CA ARG A 3 -26.34 41.48 -20.68
C ARG A 3 -25.89 40.45 -19.65
N VAL A 4 -26.10 39.18 -19.96
CA VAL A 4 -25.60 38.05 -19.14
C VAL A 4 -24.54 37.32 -19.96
N GLU A 5 -23.37 37.21 -19.38
CA GLU A 5 -22.30 36.38 -19.93
C GLU A 5 -22.11 35.14 -19.07
N ILE A 6 -22.06 34.00 -19.72
CA ILE A 6 -21.78 32.73 -19.07
C ILE A 6 -20.47 32.20 -19.63
N THR A 7 -19.48 32.02 -18.76
CA THR A 7 -18.21 31.42 -19.14
C THR A 7 -18.17 30.01 -18.63
N ASP A 8 -17.92 29.04 -19.51
CA ASP A 8 -17.80 27.66 -19.15
C ASP A 8 -16.32 27.32 -18.90
N ASN A 9 -15.97 27.09 -17.62
CA ASN A 9 -14.63 26.71 -17.17
C ASN A 9 -14.58 25.24 -16.76
N SER A 10 -15.54 24.43 -17.20
CA SER A 10 -15.65 23.03 -16.77
C SER A 10 -14.41 22.19 -17.10
N ASP A 11 -13.75 22.45 -18.23
CA ASP A 11 -12.53 21.72 -18.61
C ASP A 11 -11.36 22.05 -17.67
N GLN A 12 -11.19 23.33 -17.33
CA GLN A 12 -10.14 23.76 -16.38
C GLN A 12 -10.40 23.20 -14.98
N PHE A 13 -11.66 23.22 -14.56
CA PHE A 13 -12.06 22.68 -13.27
C PHE A 13 -11.81 21.18 -13.20
N ARG A 14 -12.14 20.45 -14.26
CA ARG A 14 -11.91 19.01 -14.36
C ARG A 14 -10.43 18.68 -14.32
N GLU A 15 -9.59 19.43 -15.02
CA GLU A 15 -8.14 19.27 -15.00
C GLU A 15 -7.57 19.52 -13.60
N ALA A 16 -8.03 20.58 -12.92
CA ALA A 16 -7.62 20.89 -11.56
C ALA A 16 -7.98 19.78 -10.59
N LEU A 17 -9.16 19.17 -10.72
CA LEU A 17 -9.57 18.02 -9.91
C LEU A 17 -8.72 16.78 -10.19
N GLU A 18 -8.40 16.51 -11.45
CA GLU A 18 -7.54 15.37 -11.80
C GLU A 18 -6.12 15.52 -11.22
N GLN A 19 -5.57 16.73 -11.26
CA GLN A 19 -4.28 17.02 -10.66
C GLN A 19 -4.32 16.90 -9.13
N ALA A 20 -5.38 17.39 -8.48
CA ALA A 20 -5.57 17.28 -7.06
C ALA A 20 -5.69 15.81 -6.62
N LYS A 21 -6.42 15.01 -7.38
CA LYS A 21 -6.56 13.58 -7.17
C LYS A 21 -5.20 12.88 -7.27
N ALA A 22 -4.44 13.18 -8.30
CA ALA A 22 -3.11 12.59 -8.50
C ALA A 22 -2.18 12.91 -7.32
N ARG A 23 -2.19 14.15 -6.83
CA ARG A 23 -1.42 14.54 -5.64
C ARG A 23 -1.87 13.78 -4.40
N ALA A 24 -3.18 13.68 -4.18
CA ALA A 24 -3.74 12.96 -3.03
C ALA A 24 -3.31 11.49 -3.05
N LEU A 25 -3.42 10.82 -4.19
CA LEU A 25 -3.05 9.40 -4.31
C LEU A 25 -1.54 9.19 -4.09
N GLU A 26 -0.71 10.09 -4.58
CA GLU A 26 0.74 10.01 -4.35
C GLU A 26 1.09 10.19 -2.86
N ILE A 27 0.46 11.13 -2.19
CA ILE A 27 0.64 11.32 -0.74
C ILE A 27 0.18 10.10 0.04
N ILE A 28 -0.97 9.54 -0.30
CA ILE A 28 -1.51 8.34 0.33
C ILE A 28 -0.57 7.15 0.11
N GLY A 29 -0.11 6.97 -1.13
CA GLY A 29 0.85 5.90 -1.45
C GLY A 29 2.13 5.98 -0.62
N GLY A 30 2.69 7.17 -0.48
CA GLY A 30 3.86 7.40 0.36
C GLY A 30 3.60 7.11 1.84
N LYS A 31 2.41 7.42 2.33
CA LYS A 31 2.01 7.12 3.72
C LYS A 31 1.84 5.62 3.94
N ILE A 32 1.16 4.93 3.03
CA ILE A 32 1.00 3.47 3.11
C ILE A 32 2.37 2.79 3.11
N GLU A 33 3.25 3.19 2.21
CA GLU A 33 4.62 2.68 2.13
C GLU A 33 5.36 2.86 3.46
N ARG A 34 5.29 4.05 4.04
CA ARG A 34 5.95 4.36 5.31
C ARG A 34 5.38 3.53 6.47
N TYR A 35 4.06 3.41 6.57
CA TYR A 35 3.42 2.61 7.62
C TYR A 35 3.72 1.12 7.44
N ALA A 36 3.70 0.63 6.22
CA ALA A 36 4.04 -0.75 5.92
C ALA A 36 5.50 -1.06 6.28
N LYS A 37 6.42 -0.17 5.96
CA LYS A 37 7.83 -0.31 6.33
C LYS A 37 8.02 -0.33 7.86
N ALA A 38 7.27 0.50 8.57
CA ALA A 38 7.35 0.54 10.03
C ALA A 38 6.86 -0.76 10.69
N LEU A 39 5.88 -1.42 10.09
CA LEU A 39 5.29 -2.66 10.58
C LEU A 39 6.00 -3.91 10.06
N CYS A 40 6.77 -3.79 8.99
CA CYS A 40 7.39 -4.94 8.33
C CYS A 40 8.41 -5.61 9.24
N PRO A 41 8.28 -6.94 9.45
CA PRO A 41 9.26 -7.68 10.24
C PRO A 41 10.64 -7.62 9.60
N THR A 42 11.66 -7.45 10.42
CA THR A 42 13.05 -7.46 10.00
C THR A 42 13.73 -8.66 10.63
N GLY A 43 14.25 -9.56 9.81
CA GLY A 43 15.02 -10.69 10.29
C GLY A 43 16.33 -10.21 10.91
N THR A 44 16.80 -10.93 11.93
CA THR A 44 18.10 -10.71 12.55
C THR A 44 18.93 -11.98 12.45
N GLU A 45 20.21 -11.87 12.77
CA GLU A 45 21.07 -13.06 12.88
C GLU A 45 20.48 -14.06 13.89
N GLU A 46 19.97 -13.57 15.01
CA GLU A 46 19.35 -14.41 16.03
C GLU A 46 18.09 -15.12 15.54
N SER A 47 17.22 -14.40 14.82
CA SER A 47 15.95 -14.96 14.35
C SER A 47 16.11 -15.92 13.17
N THR A 48 17.14 -15.74 12.36
CA THR A 48 17.38 -16.54 11.15
C THR A 48 18.42 -17.66 11.36
N GLY A 49 19.26 -17.53 12.38
CA GLY A 49 20.39 -18.43 12.58
C GLY A 49 21.52 -18.30 11.56
N ILE A 50 21.47 -17.27 10.74
CA ILE A 50 22.45 -17.01 9.67
C ILE A 50 23.44 -15.96 10.17
N LYS A 51 24.71 -16.34 10.29
CA LYS A 51 25.76 -15.43 10.74
C LYS A 51 25.92 -14.27 9.77
N GLY A 52 25.92 -13.04 10.29
CA GLY A 52 26.06 -11.82 9.51
C GLY A 52 24.81 -11.41 8.76
N TYR A 53 23.68 -12.07 9.01
CA TYR A 53 22.43 -11.71 8.38
C TYR A 53 21.97 -10.31 8.82
N ARG A 54 21.77 -9.46 7.84
CA ARG A 54 21.20 -8.13 8.03
C ARG A 54 19.83 -8.09 7.39
N GLY A 55 18.79 -8.01 8.21
CA GLY A 55 17.42 -7.91 7.74
C GLY A 55 17.16 -6.63 6.98
N GLY A 56 15.96 -6.51 6.45
CA GLY A 56 15.48 -5.31 5.77
C GLY A 56 15.26 -5.48 4.27
N THR A 57 15.55 -6.62 3.69
CA THR A 57 15.30 -6.86 2.26
C THR A 57 13.83 -6.68 1.93
N LEU A 58 12.93 -7.28 2.70
CA LEU A 58 11.50 -7.12 2.50
C LEU A 58 11.05 -5.68 2.75
N LYS A 59 11.46 -5.12 3.89
CA LYS A 59 11.14 -3.74 4.25
C LYS A 59 11.58 -2.75 3.15
N ASN A 60 12.80 -2.88 2.67
CA ASN A 60 13.36 -2.00 1.65
C ASN A 60 12.73 -2.20 0.28
N SER A 61 12.07 -3.33 0.04
CA SER A 61 11.40 -3.62 -1.23
C SER A 61 10.00 -3.02 -1.31
N ILE A 62 9.44 -2.56 -0.19
CA ILE A 62 8.10 -1.98 -0.17
C ILE A 62 8.12 -0.65 -0.91
N THR A 63 7.25 -0.55 -1.91
CA THR A 63 7.10 0.65 -2.72
C THR A 63 5.63 0.90 -3.00
N HIS A 64 5.32 2.07 -3.55
CA HIS A 64 3.97 2.39 -3.98
C HIS A 64 3.97 2.88 -5.41
N ARG A 65 2.81 2.78 -6.04
CA ARG A 65 2.58 3.25 -7.40
C ARG A 65 1.16 3.77 -7.52
N VAL A 66 1.03 4.89 -8.21
CA VAL A 66 -0.28 5.43 -8.59
C VAL A 66 -0.52 5.08 -10.05
N ASP A 67 -1.68 4.50 -10.32
CA ASP A 67 -2.11 4.12 -11.67
C ASP A 67 -3.56 4.59 -11.85
N GLY A 68 -3.74 5.72 -12.56
CA GLY A 68 -5.06 6.33 -12.73
C GLY A 68 -5.67 6.71 -11.38
N ASP A 69 -6.78 6.07 -11.05
CA ASP A 69 -7.55 6.30 -9.83
C ASP A 69 -7.15 5.38 -8.68
N ILE A 70 -6.14 4.57 -8.88
CA ILE A 70 -5.75 3.52 -7.95
C ILE A 70 -4.35 3.79 -7.43
N VAL A 71 -4.20 3.69 -6.12
CA VAL A 71 -2.89 3.64 -5.47
C VAL A 71 -2.64 2.22 -4.97
N MET A 72 -1.46 1.71 -5.26
CA MET A 72 -1.03 0.39 -4.84
C MET A 72 0.27 0.49 -4.07
N ALA A 73 0.39 -0.31 -3.02
CA ALA A 73 1.63 -0.47 -2.29
C ALA A 73 1.90 -1.95 -2.08
N GLY A 74 3.14 -2.34 -2.11
CA GLY A 74 3.50 -3.73 -1.96
C GLY A 74 4.97 -4.00 -2.21
N SER A 75 5.28 -5.27 -2.37
CA SER A 75 6.63 -5.78 -2.58
C SER A 75 6.63 -6.78 -3.73
N ASN A 76 7.72 -6.78 -4.50
CA ASN A 76 7.99 -7.77 -5.53
C ASN A 76 8.80 -8.98 -5.02
N ILE A 77 9.10 -9.04 -3.74
CA ILE A 77 9.83 -10.15 -3.14
C ILE A 77 8.93 -11.38 -3.08
N LYS A 78 9.42 -12.53 -3.51
CA LYS A 78 8.65 -13.77 -3.64
C LYS A 78 8.05 -14.25 -2.32
N TYR A 79 8.74 -14.06 -1.20
CA TYR A 79 8.27 -14.49 0.10
C TYR A 79 7.37 -13.46 0.82
N ALA A 80 7.17 -12.28 0.24
CA ALA A 80 6.35 -11.24 0.85
C ALA A 80 4.94 -11.70 1.23
N PRO A 81 4.21 -12.45 0.38
CA PRO A 81 2.88 -12.94 0.75
C PRO A 81 2.90 -13.88 1.95
N TYR A 82 3.94 -14.66 2.11
CA TYR A 82 4.05 -15.60 3.24
C TYR A 82 4.22 -14.88 4.58
N VAL A 83 4.89 -13.75 4.57
CA VAL A 83 5.02 -12.90 5.77
C VAL A 83 3.68 -12.26 6.10
N GLU A 84 3.00 -11.71 5.12
CA GLU A 84 1.71 -11.04 5.31
C GLU A 84 0.60 -11.99 5.74
N LEU A 85 0.52 -13.15 5.08
CA LEU A 85 -0.62 -14.06 5.18
C LEU A 85 -0.34 -15.32 6.02
N GLY A 86 0.92 -15.61 6.31
CA GLY A 86 1.33 -16.85 6.95
C GLY A 86 1.37 -18.03 5.99
N THR A 87 1.73 -19.19 6.50
CA THR A 87 1.84 -20.42 5.73
C THR A 87 1.24 -21.61 6.46
N GLY A 88 0.92 -22.68 5.71
CA GLY A 88 0.39 -23.92 6.26
C GLY A 88 -0.91 -23.70 7.04
N PRO A 89 -1.05 -24.28 8.24
CA PRO A 89 -2.26 -24.12 9.06
C PRO A 89 -2.45 -22.71 9.59
N HIS A 90 -1.44 -21.84 9.50
CA HIS A 90 -1.51 -20.46 9.94
C HIS A 90 -1.90 -19.49 8.82
N TYR A 91 -2.05 -20.00 7.60
CA TYR A 91 -2.41 -19.17 6.46
C TYR A 91 -3.76 -18.51 6.68
N THR A 92 -3.78 -17.20 6.50
CA THR A 92 -5.00 -16.36 6.55
C THR A 92 -5.23 -15.80 5.14
N PRO A 93 -6.37 -16.15 4.50
CA PRO A 93 -6.64 -15.64 3.16
C PRO A 93 -6.66 -14.11 3.10
N PRO A 94 -6.14 -13.51 2.01
CA PRO A 94 -6.19 -12.07 1.86
C PRO A 94 -7.64 -11.59 1.67
N PRO A 95 -7.95 -10.36 2.08
CA PRO A 95 -9.22 -9.75 1.71
C PRO A 95 -9.29 -9.54 0.19
N GLU A 96 -10.50 -9.42 -0.35
CA GLU A 96 -10.72 -9.33 -1.80
C GLU A 96 -9.99 -8.18 -2.47
N TRP A 97 -9.82 -7.06 -1.76
CA TRP A 97 -9.12 -5.88 -2.29
C TRP A 97 -7.59 -6.05 -2.37
N MET A 98 -7.04 -7.07 -1.71
CA MET A 98 -5.61 -7.32 -1.70
C MET A 98 -5.23 -8.28 -2.82
N GLN A 99 -4.43 -7.80 -3.76
CA GLN A 99 -3.93 -8.65 -4.83
C GLN A 99 -2.77 -9.50 -4.33
N ASN A 100 -2.87 -10.79 -4.54
CA ASN A 100 -1.81 -11.73 -4.26
C ASN A 100 -1.51 -12.52 -5.52
N THR A 101 -0.38 -12.22 -6.15
CA THR A 101 0.09 -12.91 -7.35
C THR A 101 0.97 -14.11 -7.04
N ALA A 102 1.25 -14.37 -5.77
CA ALA A 102 2.03 -15.54 -5.40
C ALA A 102 1.21 -16.80 -5.68
N GLU A 103 1.83 -17.76 -6.32
CA GLU A 103 1.26 -19.08 -6.45
C GLU A 103 0.87 -19.62 -5.08
N ARG A 104 -0.25 -20.33 -5.02
CA ARG A 104 -0.79 -20.88 -3.77
C ARG A 104 0.08 -22.01 -3.22
N GLY A 105 1.36 -21.76 -3.08
CA GLY A 105 2.28 -22.65 -2.43
C GLY A 105 2.21 -22.49 -0.92
N HIS A 106 1.11 -22.92 -0.31
CA HIS A 106 0.92 -22.81 1.13
C HIS A 106 1.83 -23.79 1.88
N GLY A 107 3.14 -23.57 1.77
CA GLY A 107 4.06 -24.23 2.67
C GLY A 107 4.26 -25.72 2.47
N LYS A 108 4.60 -26.12 1.26
CA LYS A 108 5.30 -27.40 1.11
C LYS A 108 6.74 -27.18 1.57
N GLY A 109 7.02 -27.54 2.82
CA GLY A 109 8.35 -28.02 3.16
C GLY A 109 9.15 -27.29 4.17
N HIS A 110 9.10 -26.18 4.69
CA HIS A 110 10.07 -25.69 5.70
C HIS A 110 9.44 -24.74 6.72
N GLY A 111 8.77 -25.34 7.71
CA GLY A 111 8.21 -24.59 8.81
C GLY A 111 6.94 -23.85 8.45
N PHE A 112 6.05 -23.76 9.42
CA PHE A 112 4.84 -22.97 9.27
C PHE A 112 5.07 -21.62 9.89
N VAL A 113 4.76 -20.55 9.14
CA VAL A 113 4.96 -19.18 9.57
C VAL A 113 3.62 -18.58 9.94
N HIS A 114 3.53 -18.02 11.14
CA HIS A 114 2.39 -17.21 11.52
C HIS A 114 2.34 -15.93 10.71
N PRO A 115 1.15 -15.43 10.33
CA PRO A 115 1.05 -14.16 9.63
C PRO A 115 1.57 -13.00 10.49
N ARG A 116 2.35 -12.13 9.85
CA ARG A 116 2.80 -10.86 10.42
C ARG A 116 2.43 -9.76 9.45
N PRO A 117 1.16 -9.35 9.44
CA PRO A 117 0.68 -8.40 8.45
C PRO A 117 1.32 -7.03 8.61
N TYR A 118 1.74 -6.47 7.51
CA TYR A 118 2.34 -5.13 7.43
C TYR A 118 1.67 -4.26 6.36
N LEU A 119 1.13 -4.86 5.30
CA LEU A 119 0.43 -4.14 4.25
C LEU A 119 -1.03 -3.85 4.64
N ARG A 120 -1.74 -4.87 5.09
CA ARG A 120 -3.15 -4.72 5.45
C ARG A 120 -3.37 -3.68 6.54
N PRO A 121 -2.67 -3.71 7.69
CA PRO A 121 -2.84 -2.65 8.69
C PRO A 121 -2.39 -1.27 8.20
N ALA A 122 -1.37 -1.19 7.35
CA ALA A 122 -0.95 0.09 6.77
C ALA A 122 -2.06 0.76 5.96
N VAL A 123 -2.93 -0.02 5.33
CA VAL A 123 -4.09 0.50 4.59
C VAL A 123 -5.27 0.75 5.54
N ILE A 124 -5.68 -0.27 6.30
CA ILE A 124 -6.94 -0.26 7.04
C ILE A 124 -6.89 0.66 8.27
N ASP A 125 -5.79 0.66 9.01
CA ASP A 125 -5.70 1.36 10.28
C ASP A 125 -5.59 2.89 10.11
N HIS A 126 -5.38 3.37 8.89
CA HIS A 126 -5.20 4.79 8.58
C HIS A 126 -6.21 5.34 7.58
N THR A 127 -7.34 4.67 7.42
CA THR A 127 -8.37 5.03 6.43
C THR A 127 -8.86 6.47 6.61
N ASP A 128 -9.09 6.91 7.84
CA ASP A 128 -9.55 8.28 8.11
C ASP A 128 -8.49 9.32 7.72
N GLU A 129 -7.22 9.03 7.97
CA GLU A 129 -6.12 9.87 7.54
C GLU A 129 -6.10 10.02 6.02
N TYR A 130 -6.29 8.93 5.29
CA TYR A 130 -6.31 8.94 3.82
C TYR A 130 -7.50 9.73 3.28
N LYS A 131 -8.67 9.60 3.88
CA LYS A 131 -9.85 10.41 3.55
C LYS A 131 -9.58 11.89 3.76
N ASN A 132 -8.90 12.25 4.85
CA ASN A 132 -8.53 13.63 5.14
C ASN A 132 -7.55 14.19 4.10
N VAL A 133 -6.60 13.38 3.62
CA VAL A 133 -5.70 13.77 2.54
C VAL A 133 -6.47 14.11 1.28
N ILE A 134 -7.40 13.25 0.89
CA ILE A 134 -8.24 13.46 -0.29
C ILE A 134 -9.04 14.76 -0.16
N ASN A 135 -9.71 14.95 0.97
CA ASN A 135 -10.53 16.13 1.21
C ASN A 135 -9.70 17.42 1.17
N ARG A 136 -8.52 17.41 1.76
CA ARG A 136 -7.62 18.56 1.77
C ARG A 136 -7.15 18.92 0.36
N GLU A 137 -6.72 17.94 -0.42
CA GLU A 137 -6.21 18.20 -1.77
C GLU A 137 -7.34 18.66 -2.73
N LEU A 138 -8.52 18.10 -2.58
CA LEU A 138 -9.67 18.53 -3.40
C LEU A 138 -10.14 19.93 -3.05
N LYS A 139 -10.09 20.33 -1.78
CA LYS A 139 -10.43 21.70 -1.37
C LYS A 139 -9.45 22.73 -1.90
N ASN A 140 -8.20 22.34 -2.08
CA ASN A 140 -7.13 23.22 -2.57
C ASN A 140 -6.97 23.16 -4.11
N ALA A 141 -7.87 22.48 -4.77
CA ALA A 141 -7.86 22.37 -6.23
C ALA A 141 -8.24 23.68 -6.93
#